data_ceb6235881cde8ca1885a516eb6999dc
#
_entry.id   ceb6235881cde8ca1885a516eb6999dc
#
_cell.length_a   1.000
_cell.length_b   1.000
_cell.length_c   1.000
_cell.angle_alpha   90.00
_cell.angle_beta   90.00
_cell.angle_gamma   90.00
#
_symmetry.space_group_name_H-M   'P 1'
#
loop_
_entity.id
_entity.type
_entity.pdbx_description
1 polymer ?
#
loop_
_entity_poly.entity_id
_entity_poly.type
_entity_poly.pdbx_seq_one_letter_code
_entity_poly.pdbx_strand_id
1 'polypeptide(L)'
;MKIKTRQRRSALVAIAGTALLAGSLTALGAASSPAAAAGTVNCSGSINGKAGGYIRKRGIKNSTVTSNYRSAGTVTWSPRAWIEIGGAGDETTWKTSYIVPGTDGTGRTVTIGGTNGQSVLSETKAAQLYRSNGTAVTGWNPKKVVNGPTTAVYSVTTSGVVQQTALSYSSAGTRLGTVTNLPVTLPSTTTVAGVWTSHNGVMYNLLYSINPSTNKLEQIVVRPDRPAEAKKYVVRSLGTGWRYMSVHNCYDADGAVAAKDIVLINPTTGKAVRIRQSSGIGHSTTFSASTRVGTDGSWKWSGISS
;
A
#
# COMPACT_ATOMS: atom_id res chain seq x y z
N MET A 1 41.06 -3.03 -2.17
CA MET A 1 40.14 -2.77 -1.04
C MET A 1 39.32 -4.04 -0.80
N LYS A 2 39.64 -4.81 0.26
CA LYS A 2 39.05 -6.14 0.51
C LYS A 2 37.83 -5.97 1.43
N ILE A 3 36.63 -6.32 0.94
CA ILE A 3 35.39 -6.33 1.72
C ILE A 3 35.33 -7.67 2.47
N LYS A 4 35.34 -7.62 3.80
CA LYS A 4 35.16 -8.79 4.68
C LYS A 4 33.66 -9.08 4.85
N THR A 5 33.20 -10.16 4.27
CA THR A 5 31.88 -10.74 4.52
C THR A 5 31.86 -11.44 5.89
N ARG A 6 31.04 -11.00 6.81
CA ARG A 6 30.80 -11.67 8.10
C ARG A 6 29.63 -12.67 7.92
N GLN A 7 30.00 -13.96 7.84
CA GLN A 7 29.03 -15.06 8.00
C GLN A 7 28.68 -15.21 9.48
N ARG A 8 27.40 -15.11 9.81
CA ARG A 8 26.85 -15.54 11.11
C ARG A 8 26.47 -17.02 11.01
N ARG A 9 27.10 -17.87 11.79
CA ARG A 9 26.75 -19.27 11.96
C ARG A 9 25.59 -19.39 12.95
N SER A 10 24.50 -20.00 12.51
CA SER A 10 23.41 -20.42 13.39
C SER A 10 23.78 -21.76 14.06
N ALA A 11 23.74 -21.81 15.37
CA ALA A 11 23.91 -23.03 16.15
C ALA A 11 22.57 -23.73 16.32
N LEU A 12 22.46 -24.95 15.82
CA LEU A 12 21.41 -25.90 16.15
C LEU A 12 21.70 -26.51 17.54
N VAL A 13 20.74 -26.40 18.45
CA VAL A 13 20.72 -27.18 19.69
C VAL A 13 19.60 -28.20 19.59
N ALA A 14 19.99 -29.47 19.47
CA ALA A 14 19.08 -30.61 19.61
C ALA A 14 19.07 -31.03 21.08
N ILE A 15 17.92 -31.13 21.70
CA ILE A 15 17.75 -31.79 23.00
C ILE A 15 16.69 -32.87 22.84
N ALA A 16 17.13 -34.12 22.89
CA ALA A 16 16.29 -35.30 23.11
C ALA A 16 16.19 -35.57 24.61
N GLY A 17 15.00 -35.88 25.11
CA GLY A 17 14.84 -36.26 26.48
C GLY A 17 13.41 -36.77 26.73
N THR A 18 13.23 -38.10 26.59
CA THR A 18 12.06 -38.85 27.03
C THR A 18 12.07 -39.05 28.53
N ALA A 19 10.97 -38.74 29.23
CA ALA A 19 10.62 -39.39 30.52
C ALA A 19 9.10 -39.39 30.68
N LEU A 20 8.53 -40.58 30.67
CA LEU A 20 7.18 -40.89 31.17
C LEU A 20 7.16 -40.77 32.72
N LEU A 21 6.20 -40.04 33.25
CA LEU A 21 5.69 -40.28 34.62
C LEU A 21 4.19 -39.93 34.67
N ALA A 22 3.40 -40.92 34.95
CA ALA A 22 1.99 -40.82 35.26
C ALA A 22 1.78 -40.22 36.66
N GLY A 23 0.84 -39.30 36.82
CA GLY A 23 0.47 -38.82 38.15
C GLY A 23 -0.52 -37.66 38.15
N SER A 24 -1.77 -37.99 38.57
CA SER A 24 -2.78 -37.13 39.20
C SER A 24 -3.26 -35.84 38.49
N LEU A 25 -4.52 -35.93 38.03
CA LEU A 25 -5.37 -34.77 37.74
C LEU A 25 -5.60 -33.94 39.02
N THR A 26 -5.00 -32.77 39.08
CA THR A 26 -5.52 -31.64 39.86
C THR A 26 -5.94 -30.58 38.88
N ALA A 27 -7.22 -30.19 38.92
CA ALA A 27 -7.77 -29.09 38.15
C ALA A 27 -7.10 -27.78 38.61
N LEU A 28 -6.02 -27.40 37.90
CA LEU A 28 -5.46 -26.07 38.01
C LEU A 28 -6.28 -25.15 37.10
N GLY A 29 -6.96 -24.19 37.74
CA GLY A 29 -7.66 -23.13 37.05
C GLY A 29 -6.78 -22.52 35.94
N ALA A 30 -7.35 -22.40 34.74
CA ALA A 30 -6.72 -21.72 33.65
C ALA A 30 -6.42 -20.26 34.09
N ALA A 31 -5.19 -20.03 34.56
CA ALA A 31 -4.67 -18.71 34.67
C ALA A 31 -4.67 -18.13 33.22
N SER A 32 -5.60 -17.22 32.96
CA SER A 32 -5.59 -16.45 31.73
C SER A 32 -4.21 -15.78 31.68
N SER A 33 -3.36 -16.25 30.76
CA SER A 33 -2.11 -15.55 30.47
C SER A 33 -2.46 -14.08 30.27
N PRO A 34 -1.81 -13.15 30.98
CA PRO A 34 -2.04 -11.74 30.72
C PRO A 34 -1.82 -11.52 29.22
N ALA A 35 -2.82 -10.96 28.55
CA ALA A 35 -2.69 -10.59 27.15
C ALA A 35 -1.41 -9.75 27.05
N ALA A 36 -0.41 -10.27 26.33
CA ALA A 36 0.83 -9.56 26.12
C ALA A 36 0.44 -8.14 25.70
N ALA A 37 0.92 -7.13 26.44
CA ALA A 37 0.62 -5.73 26.15
C ALA A 37 0.90 -5.52 24.68
N ALA A 38 -0.14 -5.20 23.90
CA ALA A 38 -0.03 -5.06 22.46
C ALA A 38 1.09 -4.05 22.18
N GLY A 39 2.22 -4.53 21.72
CA GLY A 39 3.40 -3.72 21.45
C GLY A 39 3.01 -2.53 20.57
N THR A 40 3.67 -1.40 20.73
CA THR A 40 3.35 -0.16 20.03
C THR A 40 3.51 -0.39 18.53
N VAL A 41 2.38 -0.54 17.82
CA VAL A 41 2.38 -0.73 16.36
C VAL A 41 2.67 0.62 15.69
N ASN A 42 3.74 0.67 14.91
CA ASN A 42 4.14 1.85 14.17
C ASN A 42 3.55 1.82 12.75
N CYS A 43 2.64 2.77 12.49
CA CYS A 43 2.02 2.94 11.18
C CYS A 43 2.46 4.27 10.59
N SER A 44 3.32 4.20 9.59
CA SER A 44 3.75 5.38 8.84
C SER A 44 3.57 5.13 7.34
N GLY A 45 3.25 6.19 6.62
CA GLY A 45 3.08 6.14 5.18
C GLY A 45 3.01 7.52 4.57
N SER A 46 2.87 7.58 3.27
CA SER A 46 2.68 8.84 2.55
C SER A 46 1.49 8.77 1.60
N ILE A 47 0.84 9.91 1.42
CA ILE A 47 -0.24 10.08 0.47
C ILE A 47 0.18 11.13 -0.55
N ASN A 48 0.05 10.78 -1.81
CA ASN A 48 0.36 11.64 -2.94
C ASN A 48 -0.91 12.06 -3.68
N GLY A 49 -0.88 13.22 -4.31
CA GLY A 49 -1.99 13.74 -5.11
C GLY A 49 -1.63 15.03 -5.81
N LYS A 50 -2.63 15.66 -6.41
CA LYS A 50 -2.51 16.98 -7.07
C LYS A 50 -3.55 17.95 -6.51
N ALA A 51 -3.11 19.17 -6.20
CA ALA A 51 -4.01 20.25 -5.81
C ALA A 51 -3.47 21.60 -6.30
N GLY A 52 -4.33 22.42 -6.92
CA GLY A 52 -3.96 23.73 -7.45
C GLY A 52 -2.82 23.68 -8.48
N GLY A 53 -2.76 22.61 -9.29
CA GLY A 53 -1.68 22.40 -10.27
C GLY A 53 -0.39 21.80 -9.69
N TYR A 54 -0.22 21.75 -8.37
CA TYR A 54 0.99 21.25 -7.71
C TYR A 54 0.86 19.78 -7.33
N ILE A 55 1.95 19.03 -7.44
CA ILE A 55 2.09 17.73 -6.79
C ILE A 55 2.14 17.96 -5.28
N ARG A 56 1.41 17.14 -4.53
CA ARG A 56 1.36 17.15 -3.08
C ARG A 56 1.77 15.80 -2.53
N LYS A 57 2.55 15.80 -1.44
CA LYS A 57 2.88 14.61 -0.66
C LYS A 57 2.69 14.94 0.82
N ARG A 58 1.97 14.09 1.54
CA ARG A 58 1.86 14.16 3.01
C ARG A 58 2.37 12.87 3.63
N GLY A 59 3.25 13.02 4.61
CA GLY A 59 3.58 11.94 5.53
C GLY A 59 2.52 11.82 6.61
N ILE A 60 2.20 10.59 6.97
CA ILE A 60 1.26 10.26 8.05
C ILE A 60 1.95 9.27 8.98
N LYS A 61 1.88 9.53 10.29
CA LYS A 61 2.27 8.57 11.33
C LYS A 61 1.08 8.39 12.27
N ASN A 62 0.56 7.17 12.30
CA ASN A 62 -0.72 6.86 12.94
C ASN A 62 -1.84 7.75 12.37
N SER A 63 -2.43 8.68 13.12
CA SER A 63 -3.45 9.62 12.64
C SER A 63 -2.94 11.05 12.46
N THR A 64 -1.64 11.26 12.64
CA THR A 64 -1.01 12.59 12.62
C THR A 64 -0.37 12.83 11.27
N VAL A 65 -0.60 14.00 10.69
CA VAL A 65 0.15 14.48 9.53
C VAL A 65 1.52 14.96 10.00
N THR A 66 2.58 14.31 9.56
CA THR A 66 3.97 14.58 10.00
C THR A 66 4.74 15.47 9.04
N SER A 67 4.33 15.48 7.77
CA SER A 67 4.96 16.34 6.76
C SER A 67 3.95 16.73 5.68
N ASN A 68 4.19 17.86 5.00
CA ASN A 68 3.33 18.35 3.94
C ASN A 68 4.18 19.06 2.89
N TYR A 69 4.40 18.41 1.76
CA TYR A 69 5.23 18.90 0.67
C TYR A 69 4.40 19.32 -0.53
N ARG A 70 4.91 20.27 -1.30
CA ARG A 70 4.41 20.61 -2.64
C ARG A 70 5.57 20.68 -3.63
N SER A 71 5.31 20.43 -4.91
CA SER A 71 6.30 20.71 -5.97
C SER A 71 6.59 22.21 -6.07
N ALA A 72 7.82 22.55 -6.46
CA ALA A 72 8.23 23.95 -6.68
C ALA A 72 7.41 24.60 -7.82
N GLY A 73 7.21 23.86 -8.91
CA GLY A 73 6.40 24.26 -10.06
C GLY A 73 5.10 23.49 -10.19
N THR A 74 4.22 23.98 -11.05
CA THR A 74 2.98 23.28 -11.44
C THR A 74 3.28 22.22 -12.49
N VAL A 75 2.41 21.19 -12.54
CA VAL A 75 2.42 20.18 -13.60
C VAL A 75 1.14 20.26 -14.41
N THR A 76 1.26 20.13 -15.74
CA THR A 76 0.13 20.25 -16.67
C THR A 76 -0.71 18.96 -16.73
N TRP A 77 -0.07 17.80 -16.50
CA TRP A 77 -0.76 16.52 -16.50
C TRP A 77 -1.46 16.24 -15.15
N SER A 78 -2.48 15.40 -15.17
CA SER A 78 -3.20 14.99 -13.97
C SER A 78 -2.99 13.50 -13.69
N PRO A 79 -2.56 13.13 -12.47
CA PRO A 79 -2.41 11.73 -12.09
C PRO A 79 -3.77 11.06 -11.92
N ARG A 80 -3.84 9.78 -12.27
CA ARG A 80 -4.94 8.88 -11.89
C ARG A 80 -4.63 8.14 -10.60
N ALA A 81 -3.38 7.77 -10.42
CA ALA A 81 -2.87 7.07 -9.25
C ALA A 81 -1.37 7.31 -9.08
N TRP A 82 -0.85 6.98 -7.91
CA TRP A 82 0.57 6.95 -7.60
C TRP A 82 0.92 5.56 -7.10
N ILE A 83 1.89 4.92 -7.72
CA ILE A 83 2.34 3.58 -7.37
C ILE A 83 3.80 3.67 -7.04
N GLU A 84 4.12 3.54 -5.77
CA GLU A 84 5.50 3.56 -5.32
C GLU A 84 6.25 2.32 -5.84
N ILE A 85 7.41 2.54 -6.46
CA ILE A 85 8.25 1.48 -7.02
C ILE A 85 9.63 1.44 -6.38
N GLY A 86 9.94 2.37 -5.53
CA GLY A 86 11.18 2.40 -4.76
C GLY A 86 11.47 3.77 -4.20
N GLY A 87 12.34 3.78 -3.20
CA GLY A 87 12.81 5.01 -2.56
C GLY A 87 14.23 4.84 -2.05
N ALA A 88 14.90 5.96 -1.88
CA ALA A 88 16.20 6.07 -1.24
C ALA A 88 16.24 7.35 -0.41
N GLY A 89 17.03 7.37 0.63
CA GLY A 89 17.20 8.55 1.46
C GLY A 89 18.17 8.31 2.60
N ASP A 90 18.52 9.40 3.23
CA ASP A 90 19.31 9.46 4.44
C ASP A 90 18.54 10.25 5.52
N GLU A 91 19.21 10.65 6.60
CA GLU A 91 18.60 11.44 7.68
C GLU A 91 18.14 12.85 7.24
N THR A 92 18.68 13.35 6.14
CA THR A 92 18.48 14.73 5.67
C THR A 92 17.60 14.80 4.44
N THR A 93 17.83 13.91 3.47
CA THR A 93 17.18 13.94 2.16
C THR A 93 16.54 12.60 1.83
N TRP A 94 15.50 12.67 0.99
CA TRP A 94 14.81 11.46 0.50
C TRP A 94 14.39 11.65 -0.95
N LYS A 95 14.32 10.53 -1.68
CA LYS A 95 13.73 10.42 -3.02
C LYS A 95 12.81 9.22 -3.08
N THR A 96 11.71 9.34 -3.78
CA THR A 96 10.79 8.24 -4.02
C THR A 96 10.36 8.24 -5.48
N SER A 97 10.39 7.08 -6.11
CA SER A 97 9.99 6.87 -7.50
C SER A 97 8.64 6.17 -7.58
N TYR A 98 7.83 6.60 -8.53
CA TYR A 98 6.46 6.14 -8.74
C TYR A 98 6.22 5.83 -10.21
N ILE A 99 5.33 4.87 -10.46
CA ILE A 99 4.59 4.79 -11.72
C ILE A 99 3.33 5.64 -11.55
N VAL A 100 3.11 6.55 -12.50
CA VAL A 100 1.97 7.48 -12.48
C VAL A 100 1.25 7.45 -13.83
N PRO A 101 0.12 6.74 -13.93
CA PRO A 101 -0.74 6.86 -15.10
C PRO A 101 -1.42 8.22 -15.09
N GLY A 102 -1.34 8.93 -16.21
CA GLY A 102 -2.01 10.20 -16.41
C GLY A 102 -3.44 10.06 -16.91
N THR A 103 -4.24 11.08 -16.74
CA THR A 103 -5.59 11.17 -17.32
C THR A 103 -5.56 11.29 -18.85
N ASP A 104 -4.42 11.69 -19.39
CA ASP A 104 -4.10 11.75 -20.82
C ASP A 104 -3.73 10.39 -21.44
N GLY A 105 -3.79 9.31 -20.66
CA GLY A 105 -3.44 7.96 -21.09
C GLY A 105 -1.93 7.68 -21.15
N THR A 106 -1.08 8.64 -20.79
CA THR A 106 0.37 8.46 -20.78
C THR A 106 0.82 7.82 -19.47
N GLY A 107 1.58 6.73 -19.54
CA GLY A 107 2.28 6.17 -18.39
C GLY A 107 3.58 6.94 -18.13
N ARG A 108 3.83 7.30 -16.90
CA ARG A 108 5.02 8.02 -16.46
C ARG A 108 5.73 7.31 -15.33
N THR A 109 7.04 7.43 -15.29
CA THR A 109 7.80 7.29 -14.03
C THR A 109 7.99 8.70 -13.47
N VAL A 110 7.70 8.88 -12.20
CA VAL A 110 7.84 10.18 -11.52
C VAL A 110 8.71 10.00 -10.30
N THR A 111 9.82 10.73 -10.24
CA THR A 111 10.65 10.80 -9.04
C THR A 111 10.38 12.13 -8.35
N ILE A 112 10.10 12.06 -7.06
CA ILE A 112 10.00 13.23 -6.19
C ILE A 112 11.02 13.09 -5.07
N GLY A 113 11.64 14.20 -4.71
CA GLY A 113 12.62 14.28 -3.64
C GLY A 113 12.34 15.47 -2.73
N GLY A 114 12.80 15.38 -1.51
CA GLY A 114 12.65 16.43 -0.52
C GLY A 114 13.76 16.41 0.52
N THR A 115 13.83 17.50 1.27
CA THR A 115 14.69 17.63 2.44
C THR A 115 13.82 17.64 3.68
N ASN A 116 14.20 16.91 4.71
CA ASN A 116 13.47 16.86 5.96
C ASN A 116 13.38 18.28 6.58
N GLY A 117 12.20 18.63 7.08
CA GLY A 117 11.92 19.97 7.63
C GLY A 117 11.53 21.03 6.58
N GLN A 118 11.68 20.76 5.27
CA GLN A 118 11.23 21.66 4.21
C GLN A 118 9.78 21.32 3.80
N SER A 119 9.10 22.29 3.17
CA SER A 119 7.73 22.11 2.65
C SER A 119 7.66 22.06 1.12
N VAL A 120 8.77 22.34 0.45
CA VAL A 120 8.88 22.30 -1.02
C VAL A 120 9.73 21.10 -1.40
N LEU A 121 9.27 20.34 -2.42
CA LEU A 121 10.04 19.26 -2.99
C LEU A 121 11.28 19.82 -3.69
N SER A 122 12.45 19.29 -3.37
CA SER A 122 13.71 19.65 -4.01
C SER A 122 13.83 19.09 -5.42
N GLU A 123 13.11 18.01 -5.71
CA GLU A 123 13.10 17.37 -7.02
C GLU A 123 11.67 16.95 -7.41
N THR A 124 11.30 17.20 -8.66
CA THR A 124 10.10 16.65 -9.30
C THR A 124 10.45 16.39 -10.76
N LYS A 125 10.71 15.13 -11.08
CA LYS A 125 11.11 14.69 -12.41
C LYS A 125 10.15 13.65 -12.94
N ALA A 126 9.62 13.86 -14.13
CA ALA A 126 8.75 12.91 -14.83
C ALA A 126 9.42 12.45 -16.13
N ALA A 127 9.33 11.15 -16.41
CA ALA A 127 9.82 10.53 -17.63
C ALA A 127 8.78 9.57 -18.21
N GLN A 128 8.88 9.26 -19.49
CA GLN A 128 8.03 8.29 -20.17
C GLN A 128 8.23 6.90 -19.57
N LEU A 129 7.14 6.18 -19.31
CA LEU A 129 7.16 4.77 -18.94
C LEU A 129 7.15 3.91 -20.21
N TYR A 130 7.90 2.81 -20.21
CA TYR A 130 8.02 1.90 -21.35
C TYR A 130 7.55 0.50 -20.99
N ARG A 131 7.12 -0.25 -22.01
CA ARG A 131 6.90 -1.70 -21.93
C ARG A 131 8.21 -2.46 -22.05
N SER A 132 8.21 -3.74 -21.71
CA SER A 132 9.39 -4.61 -21.82
C SER A 132 9.97 -4.69 -23.23
N ASN A 133 9.14 -4.56 -24.24
CA ASN A 133 9.54 -4.52 -25.66
C ASN A 133 10.09 -3.15 -26.12
N GLY A 134 10.26 -2.20 -25.23
CA GLY A 134 10.79 -0.86 -25.54
C GLY A 134 9.77 0.14 -26.05
N THR A 135 8.50 -0.23 -26.26
CA THR A 135 7.47 0.72 -26.70
C THR A 135 7.02 1.63 -25.55
N ALA A 136 6.76 2.90 -25.85
CA ALA A 136 6.21 3.84 -24.90
C ALA A 136 4.83 3.41 -24.42
N VAL A 137 4.55 3.57 -23.13
CA VAL A 137 3.21 3.30 -22.57
C VAL A 137 2.30 4.47 -22.89
N THR A 138 1.56 4.34 -23.97
CA THR A 138 0.51 5.27 -24.42
C THR A 138 -0.82 4.53 -24.47
N GLY A 139 -1.92 5.26 -24.41
CA GLY A 139 -3.26 4.65 -24.38
C GLY A 139 -3.50 3.76 -23.15
N TRP A 140 -2.58 3.72 -22.21
CA TRP A 140 -2.72 3.01 -20.94
C TRP A 140 -3.65 3.81 -20.03
N ASN A 141 -4.89 3.36 -20.01
CA ASN A 141 -5.96 4.06 -19.33
C ASN A 141 -6.65 3.15 -18.29
N PRO A 142 -5.92 2.47 -17.40
CA PRO A 142 -6.55 1.79 -16.28
C PRO A 142 -7.20 2.84 -15.41
N LYS A 143 -8.42 2.59 -14.94
CA LYS A 143 -9.10 3.54 -14.04
C LYS A 143 -8.43 3.63 -12.70
N LYS A 144 -7.84 2.53 -12.25
CA LYS A 144 -7.13 2.44 -10.97
C LYS A 144 -5.88 1.59 -11.13
N VAL A 145 -4.82 2.00 -10.47
CA VAL A 145 -3.56 1.28 -10.42
C VAL A 145 -3.10 1.24 -8.96
N VAL A 146 -2.63 0.11 -8.51
CA VAL A 146 -2.16 -0.11 -7.14
C VAL A 146 -0.85 -0.87 -7.14
N ASN A 147 -0.06 -0.65 -6.11
CA ASN A 147 1.19 -1.38 -5.90
C ASN A 147 0.89 -2.69 -5.16
N GLY A 148 1.46 -3.76 -5.67
CA GLY A 148 1.54 -5.04 -4.96
C GLY A 148 2.95 -5.29 -4.42
N PRO A 149 3.22 -6.42 -3.73
CA PRO A 149 4.55 -6.69 -3.23
C PRO A 149 5.51 -6.91 -4.39
N THR A 150 6.48 -6.08 -4.47
CA THR A 150 7.77 -6.15 -5.16
C THR A 150 7.81 -6.15 -6.68
N THR A 151 6.95 -6.85 -7.42
CA THR A 151 7.17 -7.05 -8.87
C THR A 151 5.93 -6.86 -9.76
N ALA A 152 4.79 -6.53 -9.20
CA ALA A 152 3.55 -6.39 -9.95
C ALA A 152 2.79 -5.10 -9.64
N VAL A 153 2.13 -4.57 -10.65
CA VAL A 153 1.16 -3.48 -10.55
C VAL A 153 -0.23 -4.04 -10.82
N TYR A 154 -1.18 -3.68 -9.98
CA TYR A 154 -2.58 -4.05 -10.18
C TYR A 154 -3.35 -2.87 -10.77
N SER A 155 -4.22 -3.16 -11.72
CA SER A 155 -5.05 -2.17 -12.38
C SER A 155 -6.47 -2.68 -12.56
N VAL A 156 -7.41 -1.76 -12.72
CA VAL A 156 -8.80 -2.08 -13.07
C VAL A 156 -9.09 -1.48 -14.44
N THR A 157 -9.47 -2.29 -15.39
CA THR A 157 -9.81 -1.86 -16.75
C THR A 157 -11.11 -1.04 -16.77
N THR A 158 -11.41 -0.43 -17.90
CA THR A 158 -12.68 0.27 -18.10
C THR A 158 -13.90 -0.66 -18.00
N SER A 159 -13.71 -1.95 -18.35
CA SER A 159 -14.72 -3.01 -18.20
C SER A 159 -14.80 -3.60 -16.79
N GLY A 160 -13.96 -3.14 -15.87
CA GLY A 160 -13.98 -3.59 -14.48
C GLY A 160 -13.08 -4.80 -14.20
N VAL A 161 -12.40 -5.37 -15.17
CA VAL A 161 -11.49 -6.52 -14.96
C VAL A 161 -10.28 -6.06 -14.15
N VAL A 162 -9.98 -6.76 -13.06
CA VAL A 162 -8.75 -6.53 -12.30
C VAL A 162 -7.60 -7.24 -13.00
N GLN A 163 -6.50 -6.53 -13.20
CA GLN A 163 -5.31 -7.02 -13.88
C GLN A 163 -4.09 -6.94 -12.99
N GLN A 164 -3.26 -7.97 -13.05
CA GLN A 164 -1.89 -7.96 -12.53
C GLN A 164 -0.94 -7.73 -13.70
N THR A 165 -0.10 -6.71 -13.63
CA THR A 165 0.94 -6.42 -14.63
C THR A 165 2.30 -6.63 -13.98
N ALA A 166 3.13 -7.49 -14.55
CA ALA A 166 4.50 -7.71 -14.09
C ALA A 166 5.33 -6.43 -14.25
N LEU A 167 6.23 -6.17 -13.31
CA LEU A 167 7.25 -5.14 -13.43
C LEU A 167 8.61 -5.78 -13.69
N SER A 168 9.39 -5.18 -14.55
CA SER A 168 10.79 -5.50 -14.75
C SER A 168 11.65 -4.26 -14.50
N TYR A 169 12.83 -4.50 -13.95
CA TYR A 169 13.81 -3.47 -13.64
C TYR A 169 15.06 -3.70 -14.49
N SER A 170 15.57 -2.67 -15.11
CA SER A 170 16.80 -2.70 -15.90
C SER A 170 17.57 -1.40 -15.71
N SER A 171 18.80 -1.32 -16.24
CA SER A 171 19.56 -0.07 -16.29
C SER A 171 18.84 1.04 -17.06
N ALA A 172 17.94 0.67 -17.96
CA ALA A 172 17.07 1.62 -18.70
C ALA A 172 15.80 2.02 -17.92
N GLY A 173 15.66 1.59 -16.66
CA GLY A 173 14.55 1.94 -15.77
C GLY A 173 13.49 0.85 -15.63
N THR A 174 12.38 1.22 -15.01
CA THR A 174 11.22 0.35 -14.76
C THR A 174 10.38 0.19 -16.02
N ARG A 175 9.92 -1.03 -16.30
CA ARG A 175 9.10 -1.36 -17.47
C ARG A 175 7.90 -2.21 -17.10
N LEU A 176 6.80 -2.05 -17.85
CA LEU A 176 5.62 -2.93 -17.76
C LEU A 176 5.83 -4.17 -18.60
N GLY A 177 5.66 -5.32 -17.98
CA GLY A 177 5.74 -6.65 -18.61
C GLY A 177 4.38 -7.27 -18.94
N THR A 178 4.27 -8.56 -18.73
CA THR A 178 3.07 -9.36 -18.98
C THR A 178 1.89 -8.93 -18.13
N VAL A 179 0.71 -8.94 -18.74
CA VAL A 179 -0.58 -8.65 -18.09
C VAL A 179 -1.34 -9.96 -17.90
N THR A 180 -1.81 -10.20 -16.67
CA THR A 180 -2.67 -11.35 -16.33
C THR A 180 -3.99 -10.83 -15.79
N ASN A 181 -5.10 -11.29 -16.35
CA ASN A 181 -6.44 -10.98 -15.81
C ASN A 181 -6.71 -11.83 -14.58
N LEU A 182 -7.22 -11.20 -13.52
CA LEU A 182 -7.71 -11.90 -12.34
C LEU A 182 -9.19 -12.29 -12.53
N PRO A 183 -9.67 -13.36 -11.89
CA PRO A 183 -11.08 -13.78 -11.94
C PRO A 183 -11.96 -12.90 -11.04
N VAL A 184 -11.69 -11.61 -10.98
CA VAL A 184 -12.35 -10.62 -10.12
C VAL A 184 -12.67 -9.39 -10.94
N THR A 185 -13.90 -8.89 -10.77
CA THR A 185 -14.34 -7.63 -11.38
C THR A 185 -14.71 -6.61 -10.32
N LEU A 186 -14.48 -5.34 -10.62
CA LEU A 186 -14.84 -4.18 -9.81
C LEU A 186 -15.60 -3.17 -10.66
N PRO A 187 -16.55 -2.41 -10.10
CA PRO A 187 -17.15 -1.30 -10.81
C PRO A 187 -16.08 -0.34 -11.33
N SER A 188 -16.28 0.16 -12.53
CA SER A 188 -15.29 1.02 -13.21
C SER A 188 -14.98 2.33 -12.47
N THR A 189 -15.83 2.75 -11.55
CA THR A 189 -15.67 3.95 -10.69
C THR A 189 -14.97 3.66 -9.36
N THR A 190 -14.62 2.40 -9.10
CA THR A 190 -14.01 1.96 -7.84
C THR A 190 -12.61 2.56 -7.66
N THR A 191 -12.33 3.02 -6.46
CA THR A 191 -10.98 3.35 -6.02
C THR A 191 -10.33 2.09 -5.43
N VAL A 192 -9.09 1.86 -5.79
CA VAL A 192 -8.32 0.68 -5.35
C VAL A 192 -6.97 1.14 -4.79
N ALA A 193 -6.56 0.55 -3.68
CA ALA A 193 -5.22 0.66 -3.12
C ALA A 193 -4.78 -0.73 -2.65
N GLY A 194 -3.49 -0.93 -2.37
CA GLY A 194 -3.02 -2.25 -2.00
C GLY A 194 -1.75 -2.26 -1.17
N VAL A 195 -1.58 -3.34 -0.43
CA VAL A 195 -0.39 -3.69 0.33
C VAL A 195 -0.13 -5.19 0.26
N TRP A 196 1.06 -5.59 0.60
CA TRP A 196 1.38 -7.01 0.76
C TRP A 196 1.22 -7.45 2.24
N THR A 197 1.08 -8.75 2.45
CA THR A 197 1.07 -9.36 3.77
C THR A 197 1.58 -10.80 3.69
N SER A 198 2.10 -11.33 4.80
CA SER A 198 2.30 -12.76 5.01
C SER A 198 1.19 -13.29 5.90
N HIS A 199 0.62 -14.44 5.57
CA HIS A 199 -0.36 -15.11 6.39
C HIS A 199 -0.10 -16.62 6.31
N ASN A 200 0.14 -17.26 7.45
CA ASN A 200 0.53 -18.69 7.55
C ASN A 200 1.70 -19.05 6.62
N GLY A 201 2.73 -18.20 6.57
CA GLY A 201 3.92 -18.40 5.73
C GLY A 201 3.72 -18.18 4.23
N VAL A 202 2.52 -17.82 3.80
CA VAL A 202 2.19 -17.54 2.38
C VAL A 202 2.10 -16.04 2.18
N MET A 203 2.71 -15.56 1.09
CA MET A 203 2.64 -14.16 0.68
C MET A 203 1.37 -13.86 -0.09
N TYR A 204 0.70 -12.77 0.27
CA TYR A 204 -0.50 -12.27 -0.38
C TYR A 204 -0.36 -10.79 -0.73
N ASN A 205 -0.97 -10.39 -1.83
CA ASN A 205 -1.33 -9.01 -2.11
C ASN A 205 -2.77 -8.79 -1.66
N LEU A 206 -2.98 -7.81 -0.82
CA LEU A 206 -4.30 -7.36 -0.39
C LEU A 206 -4.62 -6.07 -1.12
N LEU A 207 -5.59 -6.13 -2.03
CA LEU A 207 -6.11 -4.96 -2.70
C LEU A 207 -7.42 -4.56 -2.01
N TYR A 208 -7.56 -3.31 -1.70
CA TYR A 208 -8.78 -2.76 -1.13
C TYR A 208 -9.49 -1.91 -2.15
N SER A 209 -10.80 -1.98 -2.19
CA SER A 209 -11.62 -1.18 -3.09
C SER A 209 -12.77 -0.52 -2.35
N ILE A 210 -13.09 0.72 -2.72
CA ILE A 210 -14.32 1.40 -2.30
C ILE A 210 -15.32 1.28 -3.44
N ASN A 211 -16.39 0.54 -3.20
CA ASN A 211 -17.51 0.47 -4.13
C ASN A 211 -18.43 1.68 -3.89
N PRO A 212 -18.45 2.67 -4.79
CA PRO A 212 -19.19 3.91 -4.56
C PRO A 212 -20.72 3.75 -4.61
N SER A 213 -21.22 2.69 -5.25
CA SER A 213 -22.66 2.42 -5.36
C SER A 213 -23.23 1.79 -4.09
N THR A 214 -22.42 0.97 -3.39
CA THR A 214 -22.87 0.27 -2.18
C THR A 214 -22.25 0.82 -0.91
N ASN A 215 -21.29 1.75 -1.02
CA ASN A 215 -20.49 2.28 0.09
C ASN A 215 -19.84 1.17 0.92
N LYS A 216 -19.32 0.13 0.24
CA LYS A 216 -18.64 -0.99 0.88
C LYS A 216 -17.14 -0.91 0.63
N LEU A 217 -16.38 -1.29 1.66
CA LEU A 217 -14.97 -1.64 1.53
C LEU A 217 -14.89 -3.12 1.18
N GLU A 218 -14.31 -3.38 0.04
CA GLU A 218 -14.04 -4.74 -0.43
C GLU A 218 -12.55 -5.04 -0.33
N GLN A 219 -12.18 -6.28 -0.08
CA GLN A 219 -10.80 -6.75 -0.10
C GLN A 219 -10.66 -7.85 -1.16
N ILE A 220 -9.69 -7.70 -2.05
CA ILE A 220 -9.30 -8.73 -2.99
C ILE A 220 -8.00 -9.35 -2.47
N VAL A 221 -8.03 -10.64 -2.25
CA VAL A 221 -6.90 -11.44 -1.78
C VAL A 221 -6.28 -12.13 -2.98
N VAL A 222 -5.03 -11.81 -3.28
CA VAL A 222 -4.30 -12.35 -4.43
C VAL A 222 -3.04 -13.05 -3.96
N ARG A 223 -2.86 -14.29 -4.38
CA ARG A 223 -1.56 -14.95 -4.34
C ARG A 223 -0.78 -14.55 -5.59
N PRO A 224 0.39 -13.88 -5.47
CA PRO A 224 1.14 -13.44 -6.66
C PRO A 224 1.60 -14.56 -7.57
N ASP A 225 1.87 -15.75 -6.99
CA ASP A 225 2.25 -16.98 -7.68
C ASP A 225 1.05 -17.73 -8.30
N ARG A 226 -0.17 -17.43 -7.85
CA ARG A 226 -1.42 -18.07 -8.31
C ARG A 226 -2.53 -17.04 -8.52
N PRO A 227 -2.38 -16.10 -9.44
CA PRO A 227 -3.35 -15.00 -9.63
C PRO A 227 -4.76 -15.49 -10.03
N ALA A 228 -4.87 -16.69 -10.62
CA ALA A 228 -6.16 -17.30 -10.95
C ALA A 228 -7.00 -17.70 -9.72
N GLU A 229 -6.39 -17.77 -8.53
CA GLU A 229 -7.09 -18.08 -7.27
C GLU A 229 -7.58 -16.82 -6.53
N ALA A 230 -7.47 -15.64 -7.13
CA ALA A 230 -7.87 -14.38 -6.50
C ALA A 230 -9.35 -14.37 -6.12
N LYS A 231 -9.67 -13.88 -4.92
CA LYS A 231 -11.04 -13.82 -4.36
C LYS A 231 -11.34 -12.43 -3.83
N LYS A 232 -12.61 -12.02 -3.95
CA LYS A 232 -13.11 -10.74 -3.45
C LYS A 232 -14.05 -10.97 -2.27
N TYR A 233 -13.91 -10.13 -1.23
CA TYR A 233 -14.69 -10.16 0.00
C TYR A 233 -15.20 -8.78 0.35
N VAL A 234 -16.45 -8.67 0.80
CA VAL A 234 -16.92 -7.46 1.48
C VAL A 234 -16.47 -7.53 2.92
N VAL A 235 -15.66 -6.57 3.35
CA VAL A 235 -15.02 -6.59 4.66
C VAL A 235 -15.56 -5.52 5.62
N ARG A 236 -16.17 -4.44 5.09
CA ARG A 236 -16.75 -3.40 5.93
C ARG A 236 -17.78 -2.58 5.17
N SER A 237 -18.82 -2.11 5.85
CA SER A 237 -19.68 -1.04 5.38
C SER A 237 -19.09 0.32 5.74
N LEU A 238 -19.13 1.27 4.81
CA LEU A 238 -18.64 2.63 4.96
C LEU A 238 -19.81 3.62 4.91
N GLY A 239 -19.63 4.81 5.48
CA GLY A 239 -20.52 5.94 5.18
C GLY A 239 -20.35 6.43 3.75
N THR A 240 -21.19 7.38 3.34
CA THR A 240 -21.17 7.95 2.00
C THR A 240 -20.02 8.95 1.79
N GLY A 241 -19.67 9.18 0.53
CA GLY A 241 -18.74 10.25 0.12
C GLY A 241 -17.26 9.90 0.13
N TRP A 242 -16.86 8.73 0.59
CA TRP A 242 -15.47 8.26 0.47
C TRP A 242 -15.16 7.94 -0.99
N ARG A 243 -14.10 8.54 -1.54
CA ARG A 243 -13.73 8.42 -2.96
C ARG A 243 -12.29 7.99 -3.18
N TYR A 244 -11.39 8.33 -2.26
CA TYR A 244 -9.99 7.97 -2.35
C TYR A 244 -9.56 7.19 -1.12
N MET A 245 -8.50 6.42 -1.29
CA MET A 245 -7.97 5.55 -0.26
C MET A 245 -6.46 5.42 -0.42
N SER A 246 -5.79 5.30 0.71
CA SER A 246 -4.40 4.94 0.84
C SER A 246 -4.29 3.80 1.84
N VAL A 247 -3.43 2.84 1.61
CA VAL A 247 -3.23 1.68 2.50
C VAL A 247 -1.75 1.52 2.80
N HIS A 248 -1.42 1.36 4.08
CA HIS A 248 -0.05 1.23 4.55
C HIS A 248 0.09 0.03 5.49
N ASN A 249 1.19 -0.70 5.39
CA ASN A 249 1.57 -1.68 6.41
C ASN A 249 2.02 -0.97 7.69
N CYS A 250 1.64 -1.55 8.80
CA CYS A 250 2.07 -1.14 10.13
C CYS A 250 2.94 -2.24 10.72
N TYR A 251 4.05 -1.86 11.30
CA TYR A 251 5.07 -2.79 11.78
C TYR A 251 5.13 -2.76 13.31
N ASP A 252 5.40 -3.91 13.90
CA ASP A 252 5.73 -4.04 15.32
C ASP A 252 7.19 -3.65 15.59
N ALA A 253 7.64 -3.86 16.82
CA ALA A 253 9.01 -3.56 17.25
C ALA A 253 10.05 -4.43 16.54
N ASP A 254 9.66 -5.63 16.11
CA ASP A 254 10.52 -6.60 15.44
C ASP A 254 10.53 -6.41 13.91
N GLY A 255 9.78 -5.44 13.41
CA GLY A 255 9.66 -5.14 11.98
C GLY A 255 8.73 -6.07 11.21
N ALA A 256 7.92 -6.88 11.88
CA ALA A 256 6.89 -7.70 11.25
C ALA A 256 5.62 -6.86 10.96
N VAL A 257 4.88 -7.24 9.91
CA VAL A 257 3.61 -6.57 9.59
C VAL A 257 2.55 -6.99 10.60
N ALA A 258 2.28 -6.12 11.57
CA ALA A 258 1.32 -6.36 12.66
C ALA A 258 -0.10 -5.89 12.35
N ALA A 259 -0.26 -4.88 11.49
CA ALA A 259 -1.54 -4.32 11.11
C ALA A 259 -1.46 -3.63 9.75
N LYS A 260 -2.60 -3.10 9.29
CA LYS A 260 -2.66 -2.22 8.11
C LYS A 260 -3.52 -1.00 8.43
N ASP A 261 -3.02 0.19 8.12
CA ASP A 261 -3.81 1.42 8.18
C ASP A 261 -4.40 1.73 6.82
N ILE A 262 -5.71 1.93 6.78
CA ILE A 262 -6.46 2.36 5.61
C ILE A 262 -6.94 3.77 5.88
N VAL A 263 -6.45 4.73 5.09
CA VAL A 263 -6.89 6.11 5.14
C VAL A 263 -7.92 6.34 4.05
N LEU A 264 -9.14 6.69 4.45
CA LEU A 264 -10.24 7.02 3.56
C LEU A 264 -10.35 8.53 3.44
N ILE A 265 -10.53 9.04 2.22
CA ILE A 265 -10.57 10.47 1.94
C ILE A 265 -11.86 10.82 1.20
N ASN A 266 -12.56 11.82 1.70
CA ASN A 266 -13.69 12.45 1.06
C ASN A 266 -13.20 13.76 0.40
N PRO A 267 -13.04 13.82 -0.93
CA PRO A 267 -12.48 14.99 -1.60
C PRO A 267 -13.44 16.19 -1.62
N THR A 268 -14.74 15.97 -1.48
CA THR A 268 -15.74 17.04 -1.45
C THR A 268 -15.64 17.84 -0.16
N THR A 269 -15.61 17.16 0.98
CA THR A 269 -15.50 17.81 2.29
C THR A 269 -14.06 18.06 2.69
N GLY A 270 -13.08 17.39 2.07
CA GLY A 270 -11.67 17.40 2.48
C GLY A 270 -11.43 16.70 3.81
N LYS A 271 -12.32 15.81 4.23
CA LYS A 271 -12.15 14.96 5.43
C LYS A 271 -11.31 13.74 5.10
N ALA A 272 -10.49 13.31 6.06
CA ALA A 272 -9.84 12.02 6.04
C ALA A 272 -10.01 11.30 7.37
N VAL A 273 -10.21 9.98 7.30
CA VAL A 273 -10.25 9.11 8.48
C VAL A 273 -9.37 7.90 8.24
N ARG A 274 -8.77 7.40 9.31
CA ARG A 274 -8.05 6.16 9.35
C ARG A 274 -8.93 5.08 9.98
N ILE A 275 -8.91 3.88 9.41
CA ILE A 275 -9.35 2.64 10.03
C ILE A 275 -8.17 1.67 10.02
N ARG A 276 -7.99 0.92 11.12
CA ARG A 276 -6.91 -0.05 11.23
C ARG A 276 -7.46 -1.46 11.10
N GLN A 277 -6.91 -2.21 10.17
CA GLN A 277 -7.08 -3.65 10.12
C GLN A 277 -6.05 -4.29 11.05
N SER A 278 -6.51 -4.91 12.14
CA SER A 278 -5.64 -5.52 13.16
C SER A 278 -5.27 -6.96 12.85
N SER A 279 -6.11 -7.69 12.10
CA SER A 279 -5.86 -9.09 11.78
C SER A 279 -6.71 -9.59 10.63
N GLY A 280 -6.43 -10.79 10.17
CA GLY A 280 -7.22 -11.55 9.21
C GLY A 280 -7.04 -11.12 7.75
N ILE A 281 -7.53 -11.97 6.87
CA ILE A 281 -7.71 -11.76 5.44
C ILE A 281 -9.09 -12.29 5.03
N GLY A 282 -9.71 -11.68 4.02
CA GLY A 282 -11.05 -12.07 3.58
C GLY A 282 -12.10 -11.89 4.68
N HIS A 283 -12.92 -12.90 4.92
CA HIS A 283 -14.00 -12.84 5.91
C HIS A 283 -13.53 -12.70 7.37
N SER A 284 -12.30 -13.12 7.68
CA SER A 284 -11.73 -13.00 9.02
C SER A 284 -11.13 -11.63 9.34
N THR A 285 -11.28 -10.66 8.43
CA THR A 285 -10.74 -9.31 8.60
C THR A 285 -11.45 -8.54 9.70
N THR A 286 -10.71 -7.96 10.64
CA THR A 286 -11.23 -7.12 11.73
C THR A 286 -10.67 -5.70 11.64
N PHE A 287 -11.49 -4.71 12.02
CA PHE A 287 -11.16 -3.29 11.92
C PHE A 287 -11.43 -2.55 13.22
N SER A 288 -10.58 -1.57 13.51
CA SER A 288 -10.81 -0.59 14.59
C SER A 288 -11.95 0.38 14.24
N ALA A 289 -12.37 1.16 15.23
CA ALA A 289 -13.13 2.38 14.99
C ALA A 289 -12.35 3.36 14.09
N SER A 290 -13.07 4.25 13.43
CA SER A 290 -12.43 5.29 12.60
C SER A 290 -11.84 6.40 13.47
N THR A 291 -10.64 6.87 13.08
CA THR A 291 -9.96 8.00 13.72
C THR A 291 -9.70 9.08 12.66
N ARG A 292 -9.95 10.34 13.00
CA ARG A 292 -9.70 11.47 12.10
C ARG A 292 -8.21 11.61 11.78
N VAL A 293 -7.89 12.01 10.55
CA VAL A 293 -6.52 12.28 10.07
C VAL A 293 -6.42 13.73 9.63
N GLY A 294 -5.60 14.50 10.36
CA GLY A 294 -5.39 15.90 10.05
C GLY A 294 -6.63 16.77 10.27
N THR A 295 -6.69 17.91 9.58
CA THR A 295 -7.76 18.90 9.68
C THR A 295 -8.80 18.70 8.56
N ASP A 296 -10.08 18.87 8.86
CA ASP A 296 -11.14 18.86 7.85
C ASP A 296 -10.90 19.96 6.81
N GLY A 297 -11.26 19.70 5.56
CA GLY A 297 -11.03 20.59 4.43
C GLY A 297 -9.63 20.49 3.82
N SER A 298 -8.66 19.90 4.50
CA SER A 298 -7.27 19.87 4.05
C SER A 298 -6.96 18.83 2.96
N TRP A 299 -7.89 17.90 2.68
CA TRP A 299 -7.71 16.78 1.74
C TRP A 299 -8.50 16.94 0.44
N LYS A 300 -8.76 18.18 0.00
CA LYS A 300 -9.40 18.48 -1.30
C LYS A 300 -8.39 18.31 -2.45
N TRP A 301 -7.93 17.08 -2.66
CA TRP A 301 -6.96 16.73 -3.69
C TRP A 301 -7.59 15.82 -4.76
N SER A 302 -6.94 15.72 -5.92
CA SER A 302 -7.30 14.78 -6.99
C SER A 302 -6.19 13.76 -7.23
N GLY A 303 -6.56 12.63 -7.83
CA GLY A 303 -5.62 11.56 -8.17
C GLY A 303 -4.86 11.00 -6.97
N ILE A 304 -5.55 10.90 -5.83
CA ILE A 304 -4.93 10.49 -4.55
C ILE A 304 -4.72 8.98 -4.55
N SER A 305 -3.50 8.59 -4.26
CA SER A 305 -3.15 7.25 -3.77
C SER A 305 -1.77 7.24 -3.11
N SER A 306 -1.41 6.14 -2.54
CA SER A 306 -0.08 5.85 -2.00
C SER A 306 0.45 4.58 -2.59
#